data_850cd34ed2c3697b45fda27a0a03ae3a
#
_entry.id   850cd34ed2c3697b45fda27a0a03ae3a
#
_cell.length_a   1.000
_cell.length_b   1.000
_cell.length_c   1.000
_cell.angle_alpha   90.00
_cell.angle_beta   90.00
_cell.angle_gamma   90.00
#
_symmetry.space_group_name_H-M   'P 1'
#
loop_
_entity.id
_entity.type
_entity.pdbx_description
1 polymer ?
#
loop_
_entity_poly.entity_id
_entity_poly.type
_entity_poly.pdbx_seq_one_letter_code
_entity_poly.pdbx_strand_id
1 'polypeptide(L)'
;MQNRIGSCKRKTKETDIELTINLDGQGKNQIDTGIPFFDHMLNGFARHGLFDLKVHVTGDLEVDSHHTIEDTGIVLGQAIAAALGEKKGIKRYGSFLLPMDETLAMCAVDLSGRPYLNYQAEFTVEKLGTLDTEMIREFFYAVSYSAAMNLHLKIVDGGNNHHMAEALFKAFGKALDMATMEEPRMNGVWSTKGSL
;
A
#
# COMPACT_ATOMS: atom_id res chain seq x y z
N MET A 1 -13.06 18.26 -10.04
CA MET A 1 -11.85 18.04 -9.20
C MET A 1 -10.73 17.54 -10.10
N GLN A 2 -9.50 17.98 -9.88
CA GLN A 2 -8.34 17.48 -10.62
C GLN A 2 -7.95 16.14 -9.97
N ASN A 3 -7.82 15.08 -10.78
CA ASN A 3 -7.42 13.77 -10.26
C ASN A 3 -6.02 13.84 -9.65
N ARG A 4 -5.85 13.31 -8.43
CA ARG A 4 -4.56 13.22 -7.74
C ARG A 4 -3.82 11.99 -8.24
N ILE A 5 -3.00 12.19 -9.25
CA ILE A 5 -2.25 11.13 -9.93
C ILE A 5 -0.78 11.24 -9.56
N GLY A 6 -0.19 10.14 -9.10
CA GLY A 6 1.24 10.01 -8.89
C GLY A 6 1.81 8.92 -9.78
N SER A 7 2.96 9.20 -10.39
CA SER A 7 3.70 8.24 -11.21
C SER A 7 5.14 8.20 -10.78
N CYS A 8 5.72 7.01 -10.77
CA CYS A 8 7.12 6.80 -10.46
C CYS A 8 7.69 5.71 -11.36
N LYS A 9 8.94 5.94 -11.81
CA LYS A 9 9.75 4.95 -12.52
C LYS A 9 11.06 4.77 -11.76
N ARG A 10 11.45 3.52 -11.54
CA ARG A 10 12.71 3.16 -10.89
C ARG A 10 13.38 2.02 -11.66
N LYS A 11 14.63 2.24 -12.00
CA LYS A 11 15.45 1.22 -12.67
C LYS A 11 16.75 1.02 -11.91
N THR A 12 17.05 -0.22 -11.57
CA THR A 12 18.30 -0.66 -10.96
C THR A 12 18.98 -1.71 -11.86
N LYS A 13 19.92 -2.46 -11.34
CA LYS A 13 20.45 -3.66 -12.00
C LYS A 13 19.55 -4.88 -11.78
N GLU A 14 18.68 -4.83 -10.78
CA GLU A 14 17.85 -5.93 -10.28
C GLU A 14 16.39 -5.80 -10.72
N THR A 15 15.91 -4.56 -10.85
CA THR A 15 14.50 -4.29 -11.17
C THR A 15 14.33 -3.14 -12.17
N ASP A 16 13.27 -3.21 -12.99
CA ASP A 16 12.77 -2.10 -13.83
C ASP A 16 11.27 -1.96 -13.58
N ILE A 17 10.86 -0.84 -12.98
CA ILE A 17 9.49 -0.65 -12.45
C ILE A 17 8.89 0.64 -13.00
N GLU A 18 7.67 0.52 -13.53
CA GLU A 18 6.81 1.65 -13.86
C GLU A 18 5.49 1.54 -13.08
N LEU A 19 5.15 2.57 -12.31
CA LEU A 19 3.93 2.59 -11.52
C LEU A 19 3.21 3.94 -11.60
N THR A 20 1.89 3.88 -11.75
CA THR A 20 1.00 5.05 -11.68
C THR A 20 -0.19 4.71 -10.79
N ILE A 21 -0.49 5.59 -9.85
CA ILE A 21 -1.69 5.53 -8.99
C ILE A 21 -2.52 6.80 -9.15
N ASN A 22 -3.84 6.63 -9.28
CA ASN A 22 -4.81 7.71 -9.14
C ASN A 22 -5.60 7.50 -7.84
N LEU A 23 -5.46 8.42 -6.89
CA LEU A 23 -6.15 8.36 -5.60
C LEU A 23 -7.66 8.64 -5.72
N ASP A 24 -8.09 9.29 -6.78
CA ASP A 24 -9.49 9.62 -7.08
C ASP A 24 -10.07 8.69 -8.17
N GLY A 25 -9.65 7.43 -8.14
CA GLY A 25 -9.99 6.41 -9.13
C GLY A 25 -11.34 5.70 -8.86
N GLN A 26 -11.51 4.57 -9.53
CA GLN A 26 -12.70 3.69 -9.45
C GLN A 26 -12.31 2.23 -9.15
N GLY A 27 -11.05 1.98 -8.78
CA GLY A 27 -10.51 0.63 -8.54
C GLY A 27 -10.18 -0.12 -9.83
N LYS A 28 -9.90 0.57 -10.93
CA LYS A 28 -9.41 -0.04 -12.17
C LYS A 28 -7.92 -0.33 -12.01
N ASN A 29 -7.49 -1.51 -12.45
CA ASN A 29 -6.10 -1.87 -12.32
C ASN A 29 -5.56 -2.63 -13.53
N GLN A 30 -4.26 -2.49 -13.74
CA GLN A 30 -3.46 -3.25 -14.69
C GLN A 30 -2.12 -3.55 -14.00
N ILE A 31 -1.94 -4.76 -13.53
CA ILE A 31 -0.84 -5.15 -12.65
C ILE A 31 -0.14 -6.37 -13.23
N ASP A 32 1.17 -6.27 -13.35
CA ASP A 32 2.05 -7.32 -13.84
C ASP A 32 3.41 -7.19 -13.13
N THR A 33 3.63 -8.00 -12.09
CA THR A 33 4.88 -8.02 -11.33
C THR A 33 5.69 -9.29 -11.58
N GLY A 34 5.17 -10.23 -12.36
CA GLY A 34 5.75 -11.57 -12.51
C GLY A 34 5.49 -12.50 -11.32
N ILE A 35 4.82 -12.04 -10.26
CA ILE A 35 4.48 -12.83 -9.05
C ILE A 35 2.94 -12.85 -8.92
N PRO A 36 2.25 -13.88 -9.39
CA PRO A 36 0.78 -13.88 -9.50
C PRO A 36 0.04 -13.64 -8.19
N PHE A 37 0.56 -14.14 -7.06
CA PHE A 37 -0.05 -13.89 -5.76
C PHE A 37 0.10 -12.42 -5.34
N PHE A 38 1.24 -11.79 -5.63
CA PHE A 38 1.46 -10.38 -5.35
C PHE A 38 0.57 -9.49 -6.23
N ASP A 39 0.39 -9.84 -7.51
CA ASP A 39 -0.55 -9.15 -8.40
C ASP A 39 -1.97 -9.19 -7.83
N HIS A 40 -2.39 -10.34 -7.29
CA HIS A 40 -3.68 -10.49 -6.61
C HIS A 40 -3.79 -9.61 -5.36
N MET A 41 -2.73 -9.50 -4.57
CA MET A 41 -2.69 -8.61 -3.38
C MET A 41 -2.82 -7.14 -3.77
N LEU A 42 -2.05 -6.68 -4.76
CA LEU A 42 -2.11 -5.29 -5.26
C LEU A 42 -3.47 -4.98 -5.91
N ASN A 43 -4.09 -5.97 -6.58
CA ASN A 43 -5.46 -5.85 -7.08
C ASN A 43 -6.46 -5.63 -5.93
N GLY A 44 -6.36 -6.43 -4.86
CA GLY A 44 -7.15 -6.27 -3.65
C GLY A 44 -7.00 -4.87 -3.05
N PHE A 45 -5.77 -4.38 -2.91
CA PHE A 45 -5.48 -3.02 -2.45
C PHE A 45 -6.16 -1.96 -3.33
N ALA A 46 -5.91 -2.00 -4.64
CA ALA A 46 -6.44 -1.01 -5.59
C ALA A 46 -7.97 -1.01 -5.64
N ARG A 47 -8.58 -2.21 -5.73
CA ARG A 47 -10.02 -2.37 -5.85
C ARG A 47 -10.77 -1.89 -4.62
N HIS A 48 -10.30 -2.25 -3.43
CA HIS A 48 -10.95 -1.89 -2.17
C HIS A 48 -10.67 -0.45 -1.73
N GLY A 49 -9.50 0.12 -2.12
CA GLY A 49 -9.20 1.54 -1.95
C GLY A 49 -9.80 2.46 -3.02
N LEU A 50 -10.48 1.89 -4.04
CA LEU A 50 -11.00 2.62 -5.21
C LEU A 50 -9.91 3.38 -6.00
N PHE A 51 -8.64 2.97 -5.86
CA PHE A 51 -7.53 3.55 -6.61
C PHE A 51 -7.47 2.98 -8.02
N ASP A 52 -7.21 3.82 -9.03
CA ASP A 52 -6.79 3.27 -10.31
C ASP A 52 -5.28 3.04 -10.24
N LEU A 53 -4.83 1.80 -10.49
CA LEU A 53 -3.45 1.38 -10.31
C LEU A 53 -2.92 0.68 -11.57
N LYS A 54 -1.81 1.21 -12.09
CA LYS A 54 -1.05 0.57 -13.15
C LYS A 54 0.35 0.25 -12.64
N VAL A 55 0.76 -1.02 -12.73
CA VAL A 55 2.07 -1.51 -12.29
C VAL A 55 2.62 -2.44 -13.35
N HIS A 56 3.86 -2.21 -13.74
CA HIS A 56 4.66 -3.14 -14.53
C HIS A 56 6.04 -3.27 -13.92
N VAL A 57 6.46 -4.49 -13.66
CA VAL A 57 7.75 -4.81 -13.03
C VAL A 57 8.44 -5.90 -13.84
N THR A 58 9.71 -5.67 -14.16
CA THR A 58 10.64 -6.71 -14.57
C THR A 58 11.72 -6.80 -13.49
N GLY A 59 11.76 -7.91 -12.76
CA GLY A 59 12.71 -8.17 -11.68
C GLY A 59 13.50 -9.44 -11.91
N ASP A 60 14.55 -9.63 -11.12
CA ASP A 60 15.45 -10.78 -11.12
C ASP A 60 14.90 -11.98 -10.34
N LEU A 61 13.67 -12.42 -10.72
CA LEU A 61 12.92 -13.50 -10.04
C LEU A 61 13.65 -14.85 -10.03
N GLU A 62 14.70 -15.01 -10.83
CA GLU A 62 15.60 -16.17 -10.78
C GLU A 62 16.46 -16.19 -9.51
N VAL A 63 16.63 -15.04 -8.83
CA VAL A 63 17.25 -14.94 -7.52
C VAL A 63 16.24 -15.32 -6.45
N ASP A 64 15.25 -14.46 -6.25
CA ASP A 64 14.06 -14.66 -5.41
C ASP A 64 13.02 -13.55 -5.67
N SER A 65 12.02 -13.43 -4.79
CA SER A 65 10.98 -12.41 -4.88
C SER A 65 11.35 -11.08 -4.19
N HIS A 66 12.47 -10.99 -3.47
CA HIS A 66 12.80 -9.89 -2.55
C HIS A 66 12.86 -8.54 -3.25
N HIS A 67 13.79 -8.40 -4.22
CA HIS A 67 14.01 -7.14 -4.91
C HIS A 67 12.74 -6.64 -5.62
N THR A 68 12.01 -7.56 -6.26
CA THR A 68 10.76 -7.23 -6.96
C THR A 68 9.71 -6.64 -6.01
N ILE A 69 9.51 -7.25 -4.84
CA ILE A 69 8.46 -6.85 -3.89
C ILE A 69 8.86 -5.58 -3.13
N GLU A 70 10.09 -5.51 -2.61
CA GLU A 70 10.59 -4.34 -1.87
C GLU A 70 10.60 -3.10 -2.77
N ASP A 71 11.19 -3.20 -3.97
CA ASP A 71 11.29 -2.09 -4.91
C ASP A 71 9.91 -1.63 -5.41
N THR A 72 8.94 -2.55 -5.59
CA THR A 72 7.54 -2.18 -5.89
C THR A 72 6.92 -1.39 -4.73
N GLY A 73 7.21 -1.76 -3.49
CA GLY A 73 6.79 -1.02 -2.30
C GLY A 73 7.38 0.39 -2.25
N ILE A 74 8.67 0.55 -2.57
CA ILE A 74 9.34 1.85 -2.67
C ILE A 74 8.64 2.73 -3.72
N VAL A 75 8.45 2.18 -4.92
CA VAL A 75 7.85 2.92 -6.05
C VAL A 75 6.39 3.29 -5.77
N LEU A 76 5.61 2.39 -5.16
CA LEU A 76 4.24 2.69 -4.74
C LEU A 76 4.20 3.81 -3.69
N GLY A 77 5.07 3.75 -2.68
CA GLY A 77 5.15 4.79 -1.66
C GLY A 77 5.50 6.16 -2.24
N GLN A 78 6.47 6.23 -3.16
CA GLN A 78 6.83 7.46 -3.87
C GLN A 78 5.70 7.99 -4.75
N ALA A 79 4.97 7.12 -5.45
CA ALA A 79 3.82 7.50 -6.26
C ALA A 79 2.67 8.03 -5.42
N ILE A 80 2.38 7.42 -4.25
CA ILE A 80 1.40 7.94 -3.28
C ILE A 80 1.82 9.32 -2.78
N ALA A 81 3.08 9.50 -2.39
CA ALA A 81 3.59 10.81 -1.94
C ALA A 81 3.45 11.88 -3.04
N ALA A 82 3.78 11.54 -4.28
CA ALA A 82 3.63 12.43 -5.43
C ALA A 82 2.16 12.82 -5.68
N ALA A 83 1.23 11.86 -5.59
CA ALA A 83 -0.20 12.13 -5.75
C ALA A 83 -0.77 13.02 -4.64
N LEU A 84 -0.29 12.87 -3.40
CA LEU A 84 -0.73 13.65 -2.22
C LEU A 84 -0.18 15.09 -2.22
N GLY A 85 0.97 15.32 -2.84
CA GLY A 85 1.62 16.62 -2.84
C GLY A 85 1.76 17.22 -1.44
N GLU A 86 1.23 18.42 -1.22
CA GLU A 86 1.32 19.14 0.06
C GLU A 86 0.40 18.62 1.17
N LYS A 87 -0.40 17.59 0.91
CA LYS A 87 -1.35 16.97 1.88
C LYS A 87 -2.36 17.97 2.47
N LYS A 88 -2.71 19.01 1.73
CA LYS A 88 -3.70 20.02 2.15
C LYS A 88 -5.13 19.53 1.90
N GLY A 89 -6.03 19.88 2.81
CA GLY A 89 -7.47 19.61 2.66
C GLY A 89 -7.87 18.13 2.70
N ILE A 90 -7.03 17.24 3.19
CA ILE A 90 -7.34 15.81 3.33
C ILE A 90 -7.62 15.43 4.78
N LYS A 91 -8.26 14.28 5.00
CA LYS A 91 -8.54 13.76 6.36
C LYS A 91 -7.28 13.38 7.13
N ARG A 92 -6.18 13.08 6.45
CA ARG A 92 -4.88 12.69 6.99
C ARG A 92 -4.88 11.31 7.68
N TYR A 93 -5.91 11.00 8.45
CA TYR A 93 -6.02 9.74 9.20
C TYR A 93 -7.06 8.82 8.57
N GLY A 94 -6.74 7.55 8.50
CA GLY A 94 -7.69 6.52 8.11
C GLY A 94 -7.45 5.24 8.90
N SER A 95 -8.51 4.53 9.23
CA SER A 95 -8.40 3.22 9.86
C SER A 95 -9.54 2.31 9.43
N PHE A 96 -9.25 1.03 9.32
CA PHE A 96 -10.25 0.05 8.92
C PHE A 96 -10.04 -1.29 9.63
N LEU A 97 -11.12 -1.87 10.11
CA LEU A 97 -11.21 -3.26 10.54
C LEU A 97 -11.88 -4.04 9.40
N LEU A 98 -11.15 -4.99 8.84
CA LEU A 98 -11.58 -5.76 7.69
C LEU A 98 -11.76 -7.22 8.07
N PRO A 99 -13.02 -7.72 8.08
CA PRO A 99 -13.29 -9.14 8.24
C PRO A 99 -13.18 -9.85 6.88
N MET A 100 -12.63 -11.05 6.90
CA MET A 100 -12.58 -11.98 5.77
C MET A 100 -12.69 -13.40 6.31
N ASP A 101 -13.90 -13.94 6.30
CA ASP A 101 -14.28 -15.21 6.95
C ASP A 101 -13.80 -15.26 8.42
N GLU A 102 -12.88 -16.17 8.76
CA GLU A 102 -12.29 -16.30 10.10
C GLU A 102 -11.23 -15.25 10.43
N THR A 103 -10.80 -14.48 9.42
CA THR A 103 -9.73 -13.48 9.60
C THR A 103 -10.32 -12.09 9.89
N LEU A 104 -9.72 -11.41 10.85
CA LEU A 104 -9.96 -10.00 11.13
C LEU A 104 -8.64 -9.25 11.08
N ALA A 105 -8.48 -8.36 10.10
CA ALA A 105 -7.31 -7.48 9.97
C ALA A 105 -7.63 -6.05 10.39
N MET A 106 -6.66 -5.36 10.98
CA MET A 106 -6.71 -3.94 11.31
C MET A 106 -5.62 -3.20 10.53
N CYS A 107 -6.00 -2.06 9.95
CA CYS A 107 -5.06 -1.10 9.41
C CYS A 107 -5.34 0.31 9.94
N ALA A 108 -4.29 1.06 10.30
CA ALA A 108 -4.38 2.49 10.60
C ALA A 108 -3.24 3.25 9.92
N VAL A 109 -3.59 4.38 9.30
CA VAL A 109 -2.69 5.25 8.53
C VAL A 109 -2.71 6.65 9.11
N ASP A 110 -1.50 7.26 9.28
CA ASP A 110 -1.32 8.71 9.47
C ASP A 110 -0.36 9.24 8.39
N LEU A 111 -0.85 10.09 7.51
CA LEU A 111 -0.07 10.73 6.44
C LEU A 111 0.78 11.89 6.98
N SER A 112 1.53 11.63 8.05
CA SER A 112 2.20 12.60 8.91
C SER A 112 3.49 13.20 8.34
N GLY A 113 4.01 12.71 7.23
CA GLY A 113 5.36 13.07 6.74
C GLY A 113 6.50 12.39 7.50
N ARG A 114 6.21 11.49 8.44
CA ARG A 114 7.19 10.73 9.23
C ARG A 114 6.98 9.23 9.02
N PRO A 115 7.98 8.50 8.53
CA PRO A 115 7.85 7.07 8.29
C PRO A 115 7.83 6.28 9.61
N TYR A 116 6.93 5.31 9.70
CA TYR A 116 6.90 4.32 10.76
C TYR A 116 6.04 3.13 10.37
N LEU A 117 6.54 1.91 10.55
CA LEU A 117 5.75 0.70 10.40
C LEU A 117 5.61 -0.01 11.74
N ASN A 118 4.37 -0.31 12.16
CA ASN A 118 4.06 -1.33 13.16
C ASN A 118 3.34 -2.48 12.45
N TYR A 119 4.00 -3.64 12.40
CA TYR A 119 3.48 -4.82 11.71
C TYR A 119 3.37 -5.98 12.70
N GLN A 120 2.15 -6.49 12.88
CA GLN A 120 1.81 -7.59 13.80
C GLN A 120 0.98 -8.62 13.03
N ALA A 121 1.65 -9.42 12.22
CA ALA A 121 1.08 -10.56 11.52
C ALA A 121 2.15 -11.65 11.42
N GLU A 122 1.78 -12.86 11.78
CA GLU A 122 2.64 -14.04 11.72
C GLU A 122 1.98 -15.07 10.79
N PHE A 123 2.73 -15.49 9.77
CA PHE A 123 2.29 -16.54 8.84
C PHE A 123 2.87 -17.88 9.25
N THR A 124 2.06 -18.93 9.12
CA THR A 124 2.46 -20.31 9.48
C THR A 124 3.04 -21.10 8.30
N VAL A 125 3.08 -20.49 7.12
CA VAL A 125 3.66 -21.05 5.90
C VAL A 125 4.73 -20.11 5.35
N GLU A 126 5.75 -20.68 4.72
CA GLU A 126 6.85 -19.90 4.13
C GLU A 126 6.42 -19.16 2.85
N LYS A 127 5.50 -19.75 2.07
CA LYS A 127 5.08 -19.21 0.77
C LYS A 127 3.57 -19.25 0.57
N LEU A 128 3.08 -18.27 -0.19
CA LEU A 128 1.75 -18.22 -0.79
C LEU A 128 1.91 -18.12 -2.32
N GLY A 129 1.68 -19.24 -3.02
CA GLY A 129 2.10 -19.36 -4.39
C GLY A 129 3.63 -19.24 -4.51
N THR A 130 4.11 -18.27 -5.29
CA THR A 130 5.53 -17.95 -5.44
C THR A 130 6.01 -16.79 -4.57
N LEU A 131 5.13 -16.20 -3.75
CA LEU A 131 5.46 -15.12 -2.83
C LEU A 131 5.91 -15.66 -1.48
N ASP A 132 7.10 -15.29 -1.02
CA ASP A 132 7.58 -15.56 0.32
C ASP A 132 6.84 -14.68 1.33
N THR A 133 6.26 -15.27 2.40
CA THR A 133 5.38 -14.56 3.33
C THR A 133 6.10 -13.46 4.12
N GLU A 134 7.40 -13.59 4.36
CA GLU A 134 8.22 -12.54 4.98
C GLU A 134 8.25 -11.25 4.15
N MET A 135 8.10 -11.35 2.82
CA MET A 135 8.11 -10.21 1.91
C MET A 135 6.87 -9.31 2.05
N ILE A 136 5.80 -9.80 2.66
CA ILE A 136 4.62 -8.98 2.95
C ILE A 136 4.99 -7.84 3.91
N ARG A 137 5.80 -8.13 4.94
CA ARG A 137 6.31 -7.12 5.86
C ARG A 137 7.24 -6.12 5.16
N GLU A 138 8.16 -6.61 4.34
CA GLU A 138 9.12 -5.76 3.62
C GLU A 138 8.42 -4.84 2.62
N PHE A 139 7.40 -5.31 1.92
CA PHE A 139 6.55 -4.47 1.08
C PHE A 139 5.93 -3.30 1.86
N PHE A 140 5.26 -3.59 2.99
CA PHE A 140 4.63 -2.53 3.79
C PHE A 140 5.65 -1.60 4.44
N TYR A 141 6.83 -2.10 4.80
CA TYR A 141 7.94 -1.29 5.26
C TYR A 141 8.37 -0.29 4.18
N ALA A 142 8.66 -0.78 2.97
CA ALA A 142 9.06 0.03 1.84
C ALA A 142 8.02 1.10 1.48
N VAL A 143 6.73 0.74 1.46
CA VAL A 143 5.63 1.69 1.22
C VAL A 143 5.58 2.76 2.31
N SER A 144 5.60 2.39 3.60
CA SER A 144 5.46 3.34 4.71
C SER A 144 6.61 4.34 4.75
N TYR A 145 7.83 3.90 4.49
CA TYR A 145 9.02 4.74 4.48
C TYR A 145 9.06 5.66 3.26
N SER A 146 8.74 5.14 2.07
CA SER A 146 8.78 5.93 0.84
C SER A 146 7.64 6.93 0.69
N ALA A 147 6.48 6.63 1.28
CA ALA A 147 5.35 7.58 1.35
C ALA A 147 5.44 8.55 2.55
N ALA A 148 6.41 8.34 3.45
CA ALA A 148 6.55 9.06 4.71
C ALA A 148 5.23 9.08 5.50
N MET A 149 4.68 7.87 5.79
CA MET A 149 3.47 7.69 6.58
C MET A 149 3.73 6.79 7.80
N ASN A 150 2.93 6.96 8.85
CA ASN A 150 2.83 5.91 9.86
C ASN A 150 1.80 4.88 9.38
N LEU A 151 2.19 3.63 9.41
CA LEU A 151 1.35 2.50 9.00
C LEU A 151 1.34 1.46 10.12
N HIS A 152 0.17 1.16 10.64
CA HIS A 152 -0.06 0.10 11.61
C HIS A 152 -0.91 -0.99 10.96
N LEU A 153 -0.40 -2.21 10.96
CA LEU A 153 -1.06 -3.40 10.42
C LEU A 153 -1.06 -4.49 11.48
N LYS A 154 -2.21 -5.09 11.71
CA LYS A 154 -2.35 -6.18 12.68
C LYS A 154 -3.39 -7.19 12.20
N ILE A 155 -3.05 -8.48 12.32
CA ILE A 155 -4.05 -9.56 12.33
C ILE A 155 -4.58 -9.67 13.76
N VAL A 156 -5.85 -9.39 13.93
CA VAL A 156 -6.56 -9.47 15.22
C VAL A 156 -6.98 -10.91 15.47
N ASP A 157 -7.61 -11.54 14.47
CA ASP A 157 -7.91 -12.96 14.40
C ASP A 157 -7.44 -13.49 13.06
N GLY A 158 -6.87 -14.66 13.01
CA GLY A 158 -6.31 -15.26 11.79
C GLY A 158 -6.52 -16.78 11.77
N GLY A 159 -6.30 -17.37 10.60
CA GLY A 159 -6.39 -18.81 10.38
C GLY A 159 -5.77 -19.19 9.04
N ASN A 160 -6.44 -18.89 7.95
CA ASN A 160 -5.91 -19.14 6.62
C ASN A 160 -4.89 -18.03 6.23
N ASN A 161 -3.67 -18.43 5.89
CA ASN A 161 -2.59 -17.48 5.55
C ASN A 161 -2.92 -16.62 4.31
N HIS A 162 -3.63 -17.17 3.33
CA HIS A 162 -4.11 -16.40 2.17
C HIS A 162 -5.07 -15.29 2.61
N HIS A 163 -6.08 -15.65 3.43
CA HIS A 163 -7.05 -14.67 3.95
C HIS A 163 -6.36 -13.58 4.78
N MET A 164 -5.36 -13.95 5.60
CA MET A 164 -4.59 -12.98 6.39
C MET A 164 -3.84 -11.99 5.49
N ALA A 165 -3.12 -12.48 4.47
CA ALA A 165 -2.41 -11.63 3.52
C ALA A 165 -3.38 -10.69 2.78
N GLU A 166 -4.42 -11.25 2.19
CA GLU A 166 -5.41 -10.48 1.42
C GLU A 166 -6.14 -9.45 2.28
N ALA A 167 -6.52 -9.82 3.52
CA ALA A 167 -7.16 -8.90 4.44
C ALA A 167 -6.28 -7.70 4.81
N LEU A 168 -4.95 -7.89 4.97
CA LEU A 168 -4.01 -6.78 5.22
C LEU A 168 -3.96 -5.81 4.04
N PHE A 169 -3.86 -6.31 2.80
CA PHE A 169 -3.82 -5.45 1.61
C PHE A 169 -5.13 -4.71 1.38
N LYS A 170 -6.27 -5.37 1.57
CA LYS A 170 -7.60 -4.73 1.49
C LYS A 170 -7.80 -3.69 2.59
N ALA A 171 -7.43 -4.00 3.84
CA ALA A 171 -7.51 -3.08 4.97
C ALA A 171 -6.64 -1.83 4.74
N PHE A 172 -5.43 -2.02 4.20
CA PHE A 172 -4.56 -0.91 3.81
C PHE A 172 -5.21 -0.05 2.73
N GLY A 173 -5.78 -0.64 1.68
CA GLY A 173 -6.53 0.10 0.65
C GLY A 173 -7.64 0.96 1.23
N LYS A 174 -8.48 0.37 2.11
CA LYS A 174 -9.58 1.08 2.78
C LYS A 174 -9.09 2.20 3.71
N ALA A 175 -8.07 1.95 4.52
CA ALA A 175 -7.54 2.94 5.45
C ALA A 175 -6.86 4.10 4.71
N LEU A 176 -6.13 3.82 3.63
CA LEU A 176 -5.49 4.85 2.80
C LEU A 176 -6.54 5.69 2.06
N ASP A 177 -7.57 5.07 1.48
CA ASP A 177 -8.71 5.78 0.87
C ASP A 177 -9.32 6.78 1.86
N MET A 178 -9.66 6.34 3.08
CA MET A 178 -10.18 7.21 4.13
C MET A 178 -9.22 8.35 4.47
N ALA A 179 -7.90 8.10 4.58
CA ALA A 179 -6.91 9.11 4.94
C ALA A 179 -6.74 10.17 3.83
N THR A 180 -6.91 9.77 2.57
CA THR A 180 -6.75 10.64 1.40
C THR A 180 -8.02 11.40 1.01
N MET A 181 -9.19 11.03 1.54
CA MET A 181 -10.44 11.75 1.29
C MET A 181 -10.31 13.24 1.60
N GLU A 182 -10.90 14.08 0.75
CA GLU A 182 -11.01 15.51 1.02
C GLU A 182 -11.86 15.79 2.28
N GLU A 183 -11.41 16.75 3.07
CA GLU A 183 -12.18 17.31 4.22
C GLU A 183 -12.49 18.78 3.92
N PRO A 184 -13.69 19.09 3.41
CA PRO A 184 -14.04 20.46 2.99
C PRO A 184 -13.96 21.53 4.09
N ARG A 185 -14.00 21.11 5.37
CA ARG A 185 -13.89 22.00 6.52
C ARG A 185 -12.44 22.37 6.85
N MET A 186 -11.45 21.71 6.20
CA MET A 186 -10.03 21.91 6.47
C MET A 186 -9.38 22.77 5.38
N ASN A 187 -9.01 23.98 5.74
CA ASN A 187 -8.18 24.85 4.91
C ASN A 187 -6.70 24.71 5.32
N GLY A 188 -5.92 23.96 4.55
CA GLY A 188 -4.51 23.71 4.82
C GLY A 188 -4.23 22.28 5.28
N VAL A 189 -3.16 22.10 6.08
CA VAL A 189 -2.76 20.78 6.60
C VAL A 189 -3.37 20.52 7.97
N TRP A 190 -3.78 19.31 8.23
CA TRP A 190 -4.32 18.93 9.54
C TRP A 190 -3.19 18.71 10.56
N SER A 191 -2.60 19.79 10.97
CA SER A 191 -1.49 19.81 11.94
C SER A 191 -1.47 21.11 12.74
N THR A 192 -1.35 21.03 14.06
CA THR A 192 -1.17 22.21 14.92
C THR A 192 0.18 22.91 14.71
N LYS A 193 1.13 22.23 14.01
CA LYS A 193 2.44 22.80 13.65
C LYS A 193 2.38 23.60 12.34
N GLY A 194 1.29 23.53 11.58
CA GLY A 194 1.14 24.19 10.27
C GLY A 194 1.90 23.49 9.12
N SER A 195 2.51 22.33 9.37
CA SER A 195 3.23 21.52 8.38
C SER A 195 3.11 20.02 8.66
N LEU A 196 3.32 19.19 7.65
CA LEU A 196 3.42 17.72 7.70
C LEU A 196 4.71 17.26 7.01
#